data_9b11c4c56007b471499a52a2098e528a
#
_entry.id   9b11c4c56007b471499a52a2098e528a
#
_cell.length_a   1.000
_cell.length_b   1.000
_cell.length_c   1.000
_cell.angle_alpha   90.00
_cell.angle_beta   90.00
_cell.angle_gamma   90.00
#
_symmetry.space_group_name_H-M   'P 1'
#
loop_
_entity.id
_entity.type
_entity.pdbx_description
1 polymer ?
#
loop_
_entity_poly.entity_id
_entity_poly.type
_entity_poly.pdbx_seq_one_letter_code
_entity_poly.pdbx_strand_id
1 'polypeptide(L)'
;YHLPIYATQGTIDAVATKRSLGTIDPSLYHVIRPDQTFTIGDMEICPMHISHDAADPVAYTMRQRTEDGDKRVAVCTDLGAYDDYTIERLKGMDAMLLEANHDVKMLEVGPYPYPLKQRILGSRGHLSNESSGQLLGRLLHDKIKHILRGHLSHDNNQEKLAYETVRLEVT
;
A
#
# COMPACT_ATOMS: atom_id res chain seq x y z
N TYR A 1 24.98 0.55 4.69
CA TYR A 1 24.66 -0.67 3.96
C TYR A 1 24.63 -0.36 2.46
N HIS A 2 25.35 -1.15 1.64
CA HIS A 2 25.32 -1.05 0.18
C HIS A 2 24.26 -2.01 -0.38
N LEU A 3 22.98 -1.67 -0.15
CA LEU A 3 21.85 -2.46 -0.64
C LEU A 3 21.25 -1.78 -1.88
N PRO A 4 20.83 -2.54 -2.90
CA PRO A 4 20.13 -1.99 -4.05
C PRO A 4 18.78 -1.39 -3.63
N ILE A 5 18.44 -0.26 -4.23
CA ILE A 5 17.21 0.50 -3.96
C ILE A 5 16.38 0.52 -5.23
N TYR A 6 15.24 -0.16 -5.21
CA TYR A 6 14.30 -0.18 -6.33
C TYR A 6 13.21 0.86 -6.09
N ALA A 7 13.16 1.89 -6.91
CA ALA A 7 12.19 2.97 -6.77
C ALA A 7 11.82 3.58 -8.12
N THR A 8 10.65 4.23 -8.18
CA THR A 8 10.25 5.03 -9.34
C THR A 8 11.15 6.26 -9.48
N GLN A 9 11.25 6.80 -10.69
CA GLN A 9 12.10 7.98 -10.94
C GLN A 9 11.67 9.17 -10.08
N GLY A 10 10.37 9.43 -9.97
CA GLY A 10 9.87 10.54 -9.15
C GLY A 10 10.19 10.38 -7.67
N THR A 11 10.18 9.15 -7.14
CA THR A 11 10.61 8.87 -5.76
C THR A 11 12.11 9.14 -5.60
N ILE A 12 12.96 8.69 -6.54
CA ILE A 12 14.41 8.93 -6.50
C ILE A 12 14.70 10.44 -6.52
N ASP A 13 14.06 11.17 -7.42
CA ASP A 13 14.24 12.62 -7.53
C ASP A 13 13.81 13.35 -6.24
N ALA A 14 12.69 12.94 -5.65
CA ALA A 14 12.23 13.49 -4.38
C ALA A 14 13.19 13.18 -3.22
N VAL A 15 13.72 11.96 -3.14
CA VAL A 15 14.71 11.53 -2.14
C VAL A 15 16.00 12.34 -2.29
N ALA A 16 16.48 12.58 -3.51
CA ALA A 16 17.69 13.34 -3.78
C ALA A 16 17.62 14.80 -3.26
N THR A 17 16.41 15.35 -3.13
CA THR A 17 16.21 16.70 -2.55
C THR A 17 16.21 16.73 -1.01
N LYS A 18 16.13 15.59 -0.34
CA LYS A 18 16.00 15.46 1.12
C LYS A 18 17.36 15.42 1.82
N ARG A 19 17.86 16.58 2.24
CA ARG A 19 19.16 16.71 2.95
C ARG A 19 19.26 15.84 4.21
N SER A 20 18.16 15.53 4.87
CA SER A 20 18.12 14.70 6.08
C SER A 20 18.51 13.23 5.84
N LEU A 21 18.45 12.76 4.61
CA LEU A 21 18.82 11.39 4.24
C LEU A 21 20.32 11.22 3.92
N GLY A 22 21.08 12.32 3.90
CA GLY A 22 22.47 12.30 3.48
C GLY A 22 22.63 12.04 1.98
N THR A 23 23.85 11.68 1.57
CA THR A 23 24.15 11.33 0.18
C THR A 23 24.02 9.82 0.00
N ILE A 24 23.14 9.41 -0.91
CA ILE A 24 22.99 8.01 -1.32
C ILE A 24 23.78 7.85 -2.63
N ASP A 25 24.58 6.78 -2.70
CA ASP A 25 25.33 6.45 -3.93
C ASP A 25 24.35 6.20 -5.08
N PRO A 26 24.43 6.97 -6.17
CA PRO A 26 23.52 6.80 -7.31
C PRO A 26 23.56 5.39 -7.93
N SER A 27 24.66 4.66 -7.80
CA SER A 27 24.80 3.30 -8.34
C SER A 27 23.90 2.27 -7.65
N LEU A 28 23.37 2.60 -6.48
CA LEU A 28 22.44 1.74 -5.73
C LEU A 28 21.00 1.80 -6.26
N TYR A 29 20.66 2.83 -7.03
CA TYR A 29 19.30 3.00 -7.53
C TYR A 29 19.04 2.15 -8.78
N HIS A 30 17.95 1.42 -8.72
CA HIS A 30 17.35 0.70 -9.84
C HIS A 30 15.97 1.32 -10.11
N VAL A 31 15.86 2.04 -11.23
CA VAL A 31 14.60 2.67 -11.62
C VAL A 31 13.59 1.61 -12.02
N ILE A 32 12.46 1.58 -11.33
CA ILE A 32 11.31 0.74 -11.67
C ILE A 32 10.20 1.61 -12.27
N ARG A 33 9.28 0.96 -12.99
CA ARG A 33 8.13 1.63 -13.59
C ARG A 33 6.86 0.87 -13.27
N PRO A 34 5.77 1.55 -12.96
CA PRO A 34 4.47 0.89 -12.79
C PRO A 34 4.16 0.00 -13.98
N ASP A 35 3.52 -1.14 -13.70
CA ASP A 35 3.11 -2.17 -14.65
C ASP A 35 4.25 -2.88 -15.39
N GLN A 36 5.50 -2.60 -15.06
CA GLN A 36 6.66 -3.32 -15.58
C GLN A 36 7.23 -4.25 -14.52
N THR A 37 7.06 -5.54 -14.73
CA THR A 37 7.59 -6.57 -13.85
C THR A 37 9.12 -6.63 -13.93
N PHE A 38 9.76 -6.73 -12.76
CA PHE A 38 11.18 -7.02 -12.63
C PHE A 38 11.38 -8.19 -11.65
N THR A 39 12.60 -8.72 -11.58
CA THR A 39 12.91 -9.88 -10.73
C THR A 39 14.01 -9.56 -9.74
N ILE A 40 13.87 -10.10 -8.52
CA ILE A 40 14.92 -10.15 -7.50
C ILE A 40 15.04 -11.62 -7.07
N GLY A 41 16.16 -12.25 -7.41
CA GLY A 41 16.28 -13.69 -7.25
C GLY A 41 15.25 -14.42 -8.11
N ASP A 42 14.43 -15.24 -7.49
CA ASP A 42 13.36 -16.03 -8.11
C ASP A 42 11.95 -15.37 -7.94
N MET A 43 11.90 -14.19 -7.33
CA MET A 43 10.66 -13.44 -7.11
C MET A 43 10.42 -12.45 -8.24
N GLU A 44 9.25 -12.55 -8.88
CA GLU A 44 8.73 -11.54 -9.81
C GLU A 44 8.00 -10.46 -9.02
N ILE A 45 8.33 -9.20 -9.27
CA ILE A 45 7.76 -8.04 -8.58
C ILE A 45 7.16 -7.10 -9.62
N CYS A 46 5.89 -6.76 -9.46
CA CYS A 46 5.20 -5.80 -10.31
C CYS A 46 4.75 -4.60 -9.47
N PRO A 47 5.35 -3.43 -9.65
CA PRO A 47 4.84 -2.19 -9.08
C PRO A 47 3.55 -1.80 -9.78
N MET A 48 2.60 -1.23 -9.05
CA MET A 48 1.35 -0.72 -9.59
C MET A 48 1.11 0.70 -9.11
N HIS A 49 0.52 1.55 -9.93
CA HIS A 49 0.13 2.89 -9.52
C HIS A 49 -0.88 2.87 -8.38
N ILE A 50 -0.73 3.81 -7.45
CA ILE A 50 -1.72 4.07 -6.41
C ILE A 50 -2.05 5.56 -6.32
N SER A 51 -3.22 5.86 -5.82
CA SER A 51 -3.64 7.25 -5.58
C SER A 51 -3.11 7.72 -4.24
N HIS A 52 -2.01 8.48 -4.25
CA HIS A 52 -1.41 9.10 -3.07
C HIS A 52 -0.72 10.40 -3.43
N ASP A 53 -0.44 11.26 -2.45
CA ASP A 53 0.21 12.57 -2.67
C ASP A 53 1.74 12.53 -2.61
N ALA A 54 2.34 11.35 -2.55
CA ALA A 54 3.78 11.18 -2.76
C ALA A 54 4.20 11.49 -4.20
N ALA A 55 5.49 11.65 -4.46
CA ALA A 55 6.00 12.11 -5.75
C ALA A 55 5.71 11.16 -6.91
N ASP A 56 5.78 9.85 -6.67
CA ASP A 56 5.50 8.81 -7.69
C ASP A 56 5.21 7.48 -6.98
N PRO A 57 4.03 7.39 -6.32
CA PRO A 57 3.73 6.31 -5.39
C PRO A 57 3.34 5.03 -6.11
N VAL A 58 3.81 3.90 -5.56
CA VAL A 58 3.45 2.57 -6.04
C VAL A 58 3.17 1.61 -4.90
N ALA A 59 2.23 0.70 -5.10
CA ALA A 59 2.10 -0.54 -4.36
C ALA A 59 2.79 -1.67 -5.12
N TYR A 60 2.92 -2.84 -4.50
CA TYR A 60 3.63 -3.97 -5.09
C TYR A 60 2.79 -5.24 -5.04
N THR A 61 2.79 -5.95 -6.16
CA THR A 61 2.40 -7.36 -6.18
C THR A 61 3.64 -8.21 -6.46
N MET A 62 3.76 -9.33 -5.78
CA MET A 62 4.90 -10.24 -5.87
C MET A 62 4.41 -11.64 -6.19
N ARG A 63 5.14 -12.34 -7.04
CA ARG A 63 4.88 -13.73 -7.40
C ARG A 63 6.15 -14.55 -7.30
N GLN A 64 6.06 -15.69 -6.67
CA GLN A 64 7.10 -16.70 -6.63
C GLN A 64 6.56 -18.03 -7.12
N ARG A 65 7.27 -18.69 -8.01
CA ARG A 65 6.96 -20.07 -8.43
C ARG A 65 7.51 -21.04 -7.39
N THR A 66 6.67 -21.95 -6.94
CA THR A 66 7.06 -23.02 -6.02
C THR A 66 6.62 -24.37 -6.59
N GLU A 67 7.08 -25.47 -5.97
CA GLU A 67 6.68 -26.83 -6.35
C GLU A 67 5.16 -27.04 -6.21
N ASP A 68 4.53 -26.36 -5.23
CA ASP A 68 3.08 -26.39 -4.96
C ASP A 68 2.27 -25.37 -5.79
N GLY A 69 2.87 -24.76 -6.79
CA GLY A 69 2.27 -23.72 -7.63
C GLY A 69 2.72 -22.31 -7.26
N ASP A 70 2.19 -21.34 -7.98
CA ASP A 70 2.51 -19.92 -7.77
C ASP A 70 2.00 -19.44 -6.40
N LYS A 71 2.83 -18.67 -5.69
CA LYS A 71 2.45 -17.90 -4.50
C LYS A 71 2.44 -16.41 -4.86
N ARG A 72 1.36 -15.73 -4.50
CA ARG A 72 1.12 -14.33 -4.84
C ARG A 72 0.84 -13.52 -3.59
N VAL A 73 1.57 -12.43 -3.43
CA VAL A 73 1.43 -11.53 -2.28
C VAL A 73 1.32 -10.09 -2.77
N ALA A 74 0.52 -9.28 -2.09
CA ALA A 74 0.46 -7.84 -2.33
C ALA A 74 0.82 -7.03 -1.09
N VAL A 75 1.47 -5.89 -1.30
CA VAL A 75 1.67 -4.84 -0.29
C VAL A 75 1.09 -3.56 -0.87
N CYS A 76 -0.02 -3.11 -0.28
CA CYS A 76 -0.77 -1.94 -0.73
C CYS A 76 -1.11 -1.04 0.47
N THR A 77 -0.23 -0.09 0.71
CA THR A 77 -0.36 0.97 1.72
C THR A 77 -0.26 2.32 1.03
N ASP A 78 -0.55 3.40 1.74
CA ASP A 78 -0.58 4.76 1.20
C ASP A 78 -1.59 4.91 0.04
N LEU A 79 -2.77 4.33 0.20
CA LEU A 79 -3.81 4.29 -0.81
C LEU A 79 -4.98 5.21 -0.42
N GLY A 80 -5.10 6.37 -1.06
CA GLY A 80 -6.19 7.32 -0.77
C GLY A 80 -7.53 6.95 -1.42
N ALA A 81 -7.50 6.31 -2.57
CA ALA A 81 -8.68 5.81 -3.29
C ALA A 81 -8.29 4.65 -4.20
N TYR A 82 -9.26 3.80 -4.52
CA TYR A 82 -9.08 2.67 -5.42
C TYR A 82 -10.11 2.71 -6.56
N ASP A 83 -9.76 2.11 -7.66
CA ASP A 83 -10.56 1.97 -8.87
C ASP A 83 -10.53 0.53 -9.39
N ASP A 84 -11.12 0.29 -10.54
CA ASP A 84 -11.12 -1.06 -11.16
C ASP A 84 -9.71 -1.53 -11.52
N TYR A 85 -8.78 -0.63 -11.86
CA TYR A 85 -7.38 -0.97 -12.08
C TYR A 85 -6.75 -1.54 -10.79
N THR A 86 -6.91 -0.85 -9.66
CA THR A 86 -6.42 -1.31 -8.35
C THR A 86 -6.99 -2.68 -8.00
N ILE A 87 -8.31 -2.86 -8.18
CA ILE A 87 -8.98 -4.13 -7.91
C ILE A 87 -8.40 -5.25 -8.77
N GLU A 88 -8.28 -5.04 -10.09
CA GLU A 88 -7.75 -6.06 -11.00
C GLU A 88 -6.31 -6.45 -10.68
N ARG A 89 -5.47 -5.48 -10.25
CA ARG A 89 -4.09 -5.74 -9.83
C ARG A 89 -3.97 -6.54 -8.53
N LEU A 90 -4.92 -6.37 -7.62
CA LEU A 90 -4.92 -7.04 -6.32
C LEU A 90 -5.70 -8.36 -6.29
N LYS A 91 -6.41 -8.72 -7.37
CA LYS A 91 -7.13 -10.00 -7.46
C LYS A 91 -6.20 -11.21 -7.44
N GLY A 92 -6.67 -12.28 -6.80
CA GLY A 92 -6.02 -13.59 -6.83
C GLY A 92 -4.75 -13.69 -6.00
N MET A 93 -4.59 -12.86 -4.98
CA MET A 93 -3.48 -12.93 -4.03
C MET A 93 -3.72 -14.02 -2.99
N ASP A 94 -2.68 -14.76 -2.61
CA ASP A 94 -2.72 -15.73 -1.50
C ASP A 94 -2.61 -15.03 -0.14
N ALA A 95 -1.91 -13.90 -0.11
CA ALA A 95 -1.80 -13.03 1.06
C ALA A 95 -1.69 -11.57 0.66
N MET A 96 -2.12 -10.67 1.53
CA MET A 96 -1.92 -9.23 1.32
C MET A 96 -1.74 -8.46 2.62
N LEU A 97 -0.93 -7.42 2.53
CA LEU A 97 -0.90 -6.31 3.48
C LEU A 97 -1.69 -5.17 2.85
N LEU A 98 -2.86 -4.87 3.42
CA LEU A 98 -3.75 -3.82 2.94
C LEU A 98 -3.86 -2.71 3.98
N GLU A 99 -3.89 -1.46 3.53
CA GLU A 99 -4.07 -0.31 4.41
C GLU A 99 -5.44 -0.33 5.08
N ALA A 100 -5.47 0.02 6.38
CA ALA A 100 -6.65 0.41 7.14
C ALA A 100 -6.22 1.54 8.07
N ASN A 101 -6.06 2.75 7.50
CA ASN A 101 -5.30 3.80 8.15
C ASN A 101 -6.02 4.39 9.35
N HIS A 102 -7.28 4.79 9.20
CA HIS A 102 -7.99 5.55 10.22
C HIS A 102 -9.45 5.14 10.36
N ASP A 103 -9.98 5.32 11.55
CA ASP A 103 -11.42 5.43 11.80
C ASP A 103 -11.86 6.86 11.48
N VAL A 104 -12.90 7.01 10.68
CA VAL A 104 -13.37 8.32 10.21
C VAL A 104 -13.77 9.22 11.38
N LYS A 105 -14.47 8.69 12.38
CA LYS A 105 -14.93 9.47 13.52
C LYS A 105 -13.77 9.88 14.44
N MET A 106 -12.84 8.98 14.69
CA MET A 106 -11.63 9.33 15.45
C MET A 106 -10.83 10.42 14.76
N LEU A 107 -10.68 10.36 13.43
CA LEU A 107 -9.99 11.39 12.66
C LEU A 107 -10.74 12.73 12.73
N GLU A 108 -12.07 12.73 12.57
CA GLU A 108 -12.90 13.95 12.61
C GLU A 108 -12.79 14.68 13.96
N VAL A 109 -12.84 13.94 15.08
CA VAL A 109 -12.80 14.54 16.43
C VAL A 109 -11.38 14.64 17.00
N GLY A 110 -10.42 13.97 16.39
CA GLY A 110 -9.03 13.87 16.84
C GLY A 110 -8.27 15.21 16.80
N PRO A 111 -7.02 15.21 17.31
CA PRO A 111 -6.25 16.43 17.53
C PRO A 111 -5.64 17.06 16.27
N TYR A 112 -5.73 16.40 15.10
CA TYR A 112 -5.10 16.87 13.89
C TYR A 112 -5.70 18.19 13.40
N PRO A 113 -4.88 19.12 12.88
CA PRO A 113 -5.37 20.35 12.24
C PRO A 113 -6.29 20.03 11.06
N TYR A 114 -7.30 20.85 10.84
CA TYR A 114 -8.30 20.65 9.79
C TYR A 114 -7.69 20.39 8.38
N PRO A 115 -6.66 21.13 7.92
CA PRO A 115 -6.06 20.83 6.62
C PRO A 115 -5.45 19.42 6.52
N LEU A 116 -4.88 18.91 7.62
CA LEU A 116 -4.34 17.53 7.66
C LEU A 116 -5.45 16.48 7.61
N LYS A 117 -6.56 16.71 8.32
CA LYS A 117 -7.75 15.85 8.23
C LYS A 117 -8.29 15.78 6.81
N GLN A 118 -8.42 16.91 6.13
CA GLN A 118 -8.87 16.98 4.73
C GLN A 118 -7.90 16.27 3.77
N ARG A 119 -6.60 16.38 4.01
CA ARG A 119 -5.58 15.65 3.24
C ARG A 119 -5.74 14.14 3.42
N ILE A 120 -5.89 13.65 4.65
CA ILE A 120 -6.02 12.23 4.97
C ILE A 120 -7.31 11.64 4.35
N LEU A 121 -8.44 12.35 4.47
CA LEU A 121 -9.74 11.95 3.92
C LEU A 121 -9.82 12.09 2.40
N GLY A 122 -8.90 12.80 1.78
CA GLY A 122 -8.90 13.05 0.34
C GLY A 122 -8.55 11.81 -0.47
N SER A 123 -8.91 11.81 -1.76
CA SER A 123 -8.64 10.70 -2.69
C SER A 123 -7.14 10.39 -2.87
N ARG A 124 -6.26 11.27 -2.44
CA ARG A 124 -4.80 11.09 -2.43
C ARG A 124 -4.22 10.98 -1.01
N GLY A 125 -5.07 10.73 -0.03
CA GLY A 125 -4.71 10.51 1.36
C GLY A 125 -4.56 9.02 1.66
N HIS A 126 -5.43 8.51 2.55
CA HIS A 126 -5.35 7.13 3.06
C HIS A 126 -6.74 6.49 3.15
N LEU A 127 -6.84 5.18 2.98
CA LEU A 127 -8.08 4.43 3.17
C LEU A 127 -8.49 4.43 4.65
N SER A 128 -9.77 4.73 4.89
CA SER A 128 -10.39 4.46 6.18
C SER A 128 -10.56 2.95 6.41
N ASN A 129 -10.90 2.58 7.63
CA ASN A 129 -11.21 1.18 7.95
C ASN A 129 -12.36 0.65 7.09
N GLU A 130 -13.42 1.45 6.90
CA GLU A 130 -14.57 1.11 6.08
C GLU A 130 -14.19 0.92 4.61
N SER A 131 -13.46 1.89 4.02
CA SER A 131 -13.02 1.80 2.63
C SER A 131 -12.09 0.61 2.39
N SER A 132 -11.24 0.30 3.36
CA SER A 132 -10.40 -0.89 3.34
C SER A 132 -11.23 -2.18 3.32
N GLY A 133 -12.26 -2.26 4.16
CA GLY A 133 -13.18 -3.39 4.18
C GLY A 133 -13.95 -3.56 2.89
N GLN A 134 -14.47 -2.46 2.31
CA GLN A 134 -15.15 -2.47 1.02
C GLN A 134 -14.24 -2.93 -0.13
N LEU A 135 -12.99 -2.45 -0.18
CA LEU A 135 -12.01 -2.96 -1.14
C LEU A 135 -11.76 -4.45 -0.92
N LEU A 136 -11.54 -4.86 0.31
CA LEU A 136 -11.31 -6.26 0.65
C LEU A 136 -12.47 -7.14 0.22
N GLY A 137 -13.72 -6.73 0.41
CA GLY A 137 -14.91 -7.45 -0.05
C GLY A 137 -14.93 -7.70 -1.57
N ARG A 138 -14.27 -6.83 -2.37
CA ARG A 138 -14.10 -7.01 -3.82
C ARG A 138 -12.96 -7.96 -4.19
N LEU A 139 -12.05 -8.24 -3.25
CA LEU A 139 -10.84 -9.03 -3.46
C LEU A 139 -10.90 -10.43 -2.87
N LEU A 140 -11.81 -10.68 -1.90
CA LEU A 140 -11.93 -11.96 -1.23
C LEU A 140 -12.25 -13.10 -2.21
N HIS A 141 -11.60 -14.24 -1.99
CA HIS A 141 -11.81 -15.49 -2.70
C HIS A 141 -11.33 -16.68 -1.83
N ASP A 142 -11.77 -17.89 -2.15
CA ASP A 142 -11.53 -19.09 -1.31
C ASP A 142 -10.07 -19.46 -1.10
N LYS A 143 -9.15 -18.95 -1.94
CA LYS A 143 -7.72 -19.28 -1.86
C LYS A 143 -6.90 -18.30 -1.04
N ILE A 144 -7.45 -17.14 -0.67
CA ILE A 144 -6.71 -16.19 0.16
C ILE A 144 -6.50 -16.75 1.56
N LYS A 145 -5.27 -16.71 2.04
CA LYS A 145 -4.88 -17.34 3.32
C LYS A 145 -4.65 -16.32 4.42
N HIS A 146 -4.09 -15.18 4.07
CA HIS A 146 -3.67 -14.19 5.05
C HIS A 146 -3.98 -12.78 4.57
N ILE A 147 -4.61 -12.01 5.46
CA ILE A 147 -4.86 -10.59 5.27
C ILE A 147 -4.32 -9.88 6.50
N LEU A 148 -3.30 -9.05 6.27
CA LEU A 148 -2.75 -8.17 7.29
C LEU A 148 -3.28 -6.77 7.04
N ARG A 149 -3.84 -6.17 8.07
CA ARG A 149 -4.14 -4.73 8.05
C ARG A 149 -2.91 -3.99 8.51
N GLY A 150 -2.49 -3.03 7.73
CA GLY A 150 -1.29 -2.27 8.02
C GLY A 150 -1.50 -0.77 7.89
N HIS A 151 -0.44 -0.03 8.16
CA HIS A 151 -0.40 1.42 8.05
C HIS A 151 -1.48 2.13 8.90
N LEU A 152 -1.73 1.58 10.10
CA LEU A 152 -2.69 2.15 11.04
C LEU A 152 -2.17 3.47 11.61
N SER A 153 -3.02 4.49 11.63
CA SER A 153 -2.72 5.76 12.28
C SER A 153 -2.61 5.58 13.78
N HIS A 154 -1.51 6.04 14.37
CA HIS A 154 -1.30 5.99 15.81
C HIS A 154 -2.36 6.77 16.59
N ASP A 155 -2.78 7.93 16.07
CA ASP A 155 -3.67 8.85 16.79
C ASP A 155 -5.15 8.70 16.41
N ASN A 156 -5.44 8.10 15.25
CA ASN A 156 -6.79 8.06 14.69
C ASN A 156 -7.26 6.64 14.37
N ASN A 157 -6.65 5.63 15.01
CA ASN A 157 -7.08 4.24 14.85
C ASN A 157 -6.71 3.40 16.09
N GLN A 158 -7.28 2.21 16.15
CA GLN A 158 -6.93 1.16 17.11
C GLN A 158 -7.02 -0.19 16.39
N GLU A 159 -6.09 -1.11 16.67
CA GLU A 159 -6.02 -2.42 16.01
C GLU A 159 -7.34 -3.20 16.04
N LYS A 160 -7.99 -3.23 17.23
CA LYS A 160 -9.27 -3.92 17.41
C LYS A 160 -10.39 -3.24 16.62
N LEU A 161 -10.43 -1.91 16.62
CA LEU A 161 -11.44 -1.14 15.87
C LEU A 161 -11.26 -1.36 14.37
N ALA A 162 -10.04 -1.23 13.85
CA ALA A 162 -9.73 -1.52 12.45
C ALA A 162 -10.14 -2.95 12.05
N TYR A 163 -9.87 -3.94 12.93
CA TYR A 163 -10.28 -5.32 12.68
C TYR A 163 -11.79 -5.48 12.57
N GLU A 164 -12.52 -4.99 13.55
CA GLU A 164 -13.98 -5.19 13.60
C GLU A 164 -14.67 -4.42 12.46
N THR A 165 -14.22 -3.19 12.16
CA THR A 165 -14.80 -2.41 11.06
C THR A 165 -14.57 -3.09 9.72
N VAL A 166 -13.33 -3.48 9.40
CA VAL A 166 -13.02 -4.21 8.16
C VAL A 166 -13.82 -5.50 8.06
N ARG A 167 -13.92 -6.26 9.17
CA ARG A 167 -14.69 -7.51 9.21
C ARG A 167 -16.18 -7.30 8.92
N LEU A 168 -16.77 -6.24 9.43
CA LEU A 168 -18.18 -5.92 9.19
C LEU A 168 -18.46 -5.52 7.74
N GLU A 169 -17.53 -4.87 7.07
CA GLU A 169 -17.68 -4.45 5.68
C GLU A 169 -17.58 -5.63 4.67
N VAL A 170 -16.98 -6.74 5.07
CA VAL A 170 -16.82 -7.93 4.20
C VAL A 170 -17.88 -9.01 4.42
N THR A 171 -18.80 -8.82 5.38
CA THR A 171 -19.92 -9.75 5.66
C THR A 171 -21.19 -9.25 5.01
#